data_a697e4058e1bc9dbfb6f3a87b7eb7b43
#
_entry.id   a697e4058e1bc9dbfb6f3a87b7eb7b43
#
_cell.length_a   1.000
_cell.length_b   1.000
_cell.length_c   1.000
_cell.angle_alpha   90.00
_cell.angle_beta   90.00
_cell.angle_gamma   90.00
#
_symmetry.space_group_name_H-M   'P 1'
#
loop_
_entity.id
_entity.type
_entity.pdbx_description
1 polymer ?
#
loop_
_entity_poly.entity_id
_entity_poly.type
_entity_poly.pdbx_seq_one_letter_code
_entity_poly.pdbx_strand_id
1 'polypeptide(L)'
;MYSLSGKIPVWIKCLLLVTGFSIVCHTATEAQEIQVNEDPKITQLMHTWVNANRATPHIEGWRVQVMASTDRQQVEDGRMRFRTYYPEVPADWIHEKPYYKLRVGAFRSRLEAMAFIAQMAEFPGAYPARDMHIHPRDFLE
;
A
#
# COMPACT_ATOMS: atom_id res chain seq x y z
N MET A 1 32.71 69.14 24.05
CA MET A 1 33.19 67.87 24.56
C MET A 1 32.06 67.27 25.41
N TYR A 2 31.10 66.57 24.80
CA TYR A 2 29.91 66.02 25.49
C TYR A 2 30.15 64.49 25.75
N SER A 3 30.35 64.17 27.01
CA SER A 3 30.45 62.76 27.47
C SER A 3 29.01 62.19 27.63
N LEU A 4 28.58 61.38 26.68
CA LEU A 4 27.36 60.61 26.77
C LEU A 4 27.63 59.31 27.54
N SER A 5 27.71 59.39 28.88
CA SER A 5 27.69 58.24 29.76
C SER A 5 26.23 57.88 30.04
N GLY A 6 25.55 57.44 29.03
CA GLY A 6 24.17 56.90 29.19
C GLY A 6 24.21 55.45 29.71
N LYS A 7 23.85 55.26 30.98
CA LYS A 7 23.63 53.91 31.55
C LYS A 7 22.50 53.23 30.81
N ILE A 8 22.82 52.23 30.02
CA ILE A 8 21.84 51.43 29.28
C ILE A 8 20.89 50.77 30.32
N PRO A 9 19.57 51.02 30.26
CA PRO A 9 18.61 50.49 31.22
C PRO A 9 18.56 48.97 31.15
N VAL A 10 18.31 48.34 32.30
CA VAL A 10 18.37 46.87 32.49
C VAL A 10 17.48 46.12 31.50
N TRP A 11 16.32 46.67 31.13
CA TRP A 11 15.41 46.07 30.18
C TRP A 11 15.96 45.94 28.75
N ILE A 12 16.81 46.89 28.32
CA ILE A 12 17.50 46.81 27.01
C ILE A 12 18.57 45.72 27.07
N LYS A 13 19.28 45.53 28.20
CA LYS A 13 20.23 44.43 28.38
C LYS A 13 19.55 43.08 28.36
N CYS A 14 18.35 42.94 28.95
CA CYS A 14 17.57 41.72 28.90
C CYS A 14 17.08 41.44 27.47
N LEU A 15 16.66 42.44 26.71
CA LEU A 15 16.21 42.27 25.33
C LEU A 15 17.37 41.80 24.41
N LEU A 16 18.56 42.36 24.58
CA LEU A 16 19.76 41.93 23.84
C LEU A 16 20.22 40.52 24.20
N LEU A 17 20.02 40.10 25.45
CA LEU A 17 20.32 38.72 25.90
C LEU A 17 19.34 37.69 25.30
N VAL A 18 18.05 38.03 25.21
CA VAL A 18 17.03 37.15 24.63
C VAL A 18 17.21 37.00 23.12
N THR A 19 17.52 38.09 22.41
CA THR A 19 17.80 38.05 20.96
C THR A 19 19.10 37.32 20.64
N GLY A 20 20.14 37.44 21.47
CA GLY A 20 21.40 36.70 21.32
C GLY A 20 21.23 35.18 21.50
N PHE A 21 20.35 34.75 22.41
CA PHE A 21 20.09 33.36 22.66
C PHE A 21 19.29 32.68 21.54
N SER A 22 18.41 33.42 20.86
CA SER A 22 17.61 32.88 19.73
C SER A 22 18.44 32.59 18.48
N ILE A 23 19.60 33.21 18.31
CA ILE A 23 20.45 33.03 17.13
C ILE A 23 21.30 31.75 17.23
N VAL A 24 21.58 31.28 18.43
CA VAL A 24 22.44 30.08 18.65
C VAL A 24 21.69 28.76 18.41
N CYS A 25 20.35 28.77 18.41
CA CYS A 25 19.55 27.54 18.24
C CYS A 25 19.31 27.12 16.77
N HIS A 26 19.90 27.79 15.79
CA HIS A 26 19.86 27.31 14.40
C HIS A 26 21.11 26.49 14.09
N THR A 27 21.33 25.41 14.86
CA THR A 27 22.21 24.36 14.39
C THR A 27 21.43 23.65 13.28
N ALA A 28 21.85 23.84 12.04
CA ALA A 28 21.37 23.09 10.92
C ALA A 28 21.53 21.60 11.26
N THR A 29 20.40 20.90 11.38
CA THR A 29 20.42 19.44 11.41
C THR A 29 20.82 19.01 10.01
N GLU A 30 22.11 18.81 9.79
CA GLU A 30 22.58 18.15 8.58
C GLU A 30 21.96 16.75 8.61
N ALA A 31 20.99 16.53 7.74
CA ALA A 31 20.46 15.20 7.50
C ALA A 31 21.65 14.35 7.04
N GLN A 32 22.03 13.38 7.85
CA GLN A 32 23.13 12.48 7.55
C GLN A 32 22.74 11.69 6.30
N GLU A 33 23.23 12.11 5.14
CA GLU A 33 23.07 11.40 3.88
C GLU A 33 23.83 10.07 4.00
N ILE A 34 23.10 8.98 4.13
CA ILE A 34 23.68 7.65 4.17
C ILE A 34 24.16 7.35 2.75
N GLN A 35 25.44 7.53 2.49
CA GLN A 35 26.09 7.05 1.27
C GLN A 35 26.16 5.51 1.34
N VAL A 36 25.18 4.87 0.71
CA VAL A 36 25.23 3.42 0.51
C VAL A 36 26.22 3.15 -0.61
N ASN A 37 27.42 2.74 -0.25
CA ASN A 37 28.41 2.29 -1.22
C ASN A 37 28.15 0.82 -1.55
N GLU A 38 27.25 0.58 -2.52
CA GLU A 38 26.90 -0.77 -2.97
C GLU A 38 27.96 -1.31 -3.95
N ASP A 39 28.27 -2.60 -3.82
CA ASP A 39 29.08 -3.31 -4.83
C ASP A 39 28.31 -3.23 -6.17
N PRO A 40 28.96 -2.85 -7.28
CA PRO A 40 28.36 -2.79 -8.61
C PRO A 40 27.64 -4.08 -9.02
N LYS A 41 28.09 -5.23 -8.52
CA LYS A 41 27.41 -6.52 -8.74
C LYS A 41 26.04 -6.59 -8.08
N ILE A 42 25.88 -6.01 -6.89
CA ILE A 42 24.59 -5.96 -6.19
C ILE A 42 23.62 -5.07 -6.98
N THR A 43 24.07 -3.90 -7.42
CA THR A 43 23.28 -2.99 -8.25
C THR A 43 22.83 -3.68 -9.55
N GLN A 44 23.72 -4.41 -10.23
CA GLN A 44 23.38 -5.16 -11.44
C GLN A 44 22.37 -6.29 -11.17
N LEU A 45 22.53 -7.01 -10.06
CA LEU A 45 21.59 -8.06 -9.62
C LEU A 45 20.20 -7.48 -9.34
N MET A 46 20.14 -6.34 -8.63
CA MET A 46 18.89 -5.64 -8.35
C MET A 46 18.20 -5.19 -9.63
N HIS A 47 18.93 -4.62 -10.60
CA HIS A 47 18.36 -4.26 -11.90
C HIS A 47 17.81 -5.47 -12.65
N THR A 48 18.53 -6.58 -12.65
CA THR A 48 18.10 -7.82 -13.30
C THR A 48 16.83 -8.36 -12.65
N TRP A 49 16.78 -8.37 -11.31
CA TRP A 49 15.63 -8.82 -10.53
C TRP A 49 14.39 -7.92 -10.74
N VAL A 50 14.59 -6.60 -10.71
CA VAL A 50 13.48 -5.64 -10.96
C VAL A 50 12.93 -5.80 -12.38
N ASN A 51 13.81 -5.95 -13.37
CA ASN A 51 13.38 -6.14 -14.76
C ASN A 51 12.65 -7.46 -14.97
N ALA A 52 13.12 -8.55 -14.36
CA ALA A 52 12.44 -9.85 -14.39
C ALA A 52 11.04 -9.77 -13.73
N ASN A 53 10.92 -9.12 -12.57
CA ASN A 53 9.63 -8.95 -11.90
C ASN A 53 8.67 -8.06 -12.69
N ARG A 54 9.16 -7.00 -13.34
CA ARG A 54 8.34 -6.15 -14.22
C ARG A 54 7.86 -6.90 -15.46
N ALA A 55 8.64 -7.85 -15.96
CA ALA A 55 8.27 -8.70 -17.09
C ALA A 55 7.24 -9.78 -16.72
N THR A 56 7.01 -10.05 -15.44
CA THR A 56 6.04 -11.04 -14.98
C THR A 56 4.68 -10.34 -14.74
N PRO A 57 3.76 -10.38 -15.70
CA PRO A 57 2.50 -9.63 -15.60
C PRO A 57 1.52 -10.25 -14.60
N HIS A 58 1.70 -11.53 -14.27
CA HIS A 58 0.81 -12.29 -13.40
C HIS A 58 1.62 -13.14 -12.43
N ILE A 59 1.09 -13.30 -11.23
CA ILE A 59 1.64 -14.20 -10.22
C ILE A 59 0.56 -15.17 -9.73
N GLU A 60 1.02 -16.29 -9.21
CA GLU A 60 0.16 -17.29 -8.61
C GLU A 60 -0.38 -16.82 -7.26
N GLY A 61 -1.65 -17.13 -6.99
CA GLY A 61 -2.30 -16.85 -5.73
C GLY A 61 -3.65 -17.52 -5.59
N TRP A 62 -4.50 -16.95 -4.76
CA TRP A 62 -5.82 -17.48 -4.44
C TRP A 62 -6.87 -16.39 -4.65
N ARG A 63 -8.02 -16.80 -5.18
CA ARG A 63 -9.25 -16.00 -5.20
C ARG A 63 -10.36 -16.76 -4.49
N VAL A 64 -11.34 -16.04 -4.02
CA VAL A 64 -12.54 -16.70 -3.46
C VAL A 64 -13.57 -16.82 -4.58
N GLN A 65 -13.97 -18.05 -4.89
CA GLN A 65 -15.09 -18.30 -5.80
C GLN A 65 -16.38 -18.26 -5.01
N VAL A 66 -17.24 -17.30 -5.35
CA VAL A 66 -18.49 -17.01 -4.64
C VAL A 66 -19.65 -17.79 -5.24
N MET A 67 -19.69 -17.89 -6.57
CA MET A 67 -20.74 -18.63 -7.27
C MET A 67 -20.28 -19.08 -8.66
N ALA A 68 -21.03 -20.02 -9.23
CA ALA A 68 -20.91 -20.42 -10.61
C ALA A 68 -22.31 -20.68 -11.19
N SER A 69 -22.57 -20.24 -12.41
CA SER A 69 -23.81 -20.47 -13.14
C SER A 69 -23.55 -20.60 -14.64
N THR A 70 -24.41 -21.30 -15.35
CA THR A 70 -24.44 -21.29 -16.82
C THR A 70 -25.09 -20.03 -17.38
N ASP A 71 -25.82 -19.30 -16.54
CA ASP A 71 -26.45 -18.03 -16.88
C ASP A 71 -25.51 -16.87 -16.44
N ARG A 72 -25.05 -16.13 -17.45
CA ARG A 72 -24.19 -14.95 -17.23
C ARG A 72 -24.88 -13.87 -16.41
N GLN A 73 -26.21 -13.66 -16.62
CA GLN A 73 -26.93 -12.60 -15.92
C GLN A 73 -26.97 -12.86 -14.41
N GLN A 74 -27.19 -14.10 -14.00
CA GLN A 74 -27.15 -14.47 -12.57
C GLN A 74 -25.79 -14.16 -11.92
N VAL A 75 -24.69 -14.35 -12.66
CA VAL A 75 -23.35 -14.09 -12.14
C VAL A 75 -23.09 -12.59 -12.08
N GLU A 76 -23.59 -11.82 -13.04
CA GLU A 76 -23.50 -10.36 -13.02
C GLU A 76 -24.31 -9.75 -11.86
N ASP A 77 -25.52 -10.25 -11.60
CA ASP A 77 -26.34 -9.84 -10.47
C ASP A 77 -25.64 -10.19 -9.13
N GLY A 78 -25.03 -11.38 -9.07
CA GLY A 78 -24.19 -11.79 -7.94
C GLY A 78 -22.99 -10.88 -7.72
N ARG A 79 -22.34 -10.43 -8.80
CA ARG A 79 -21.23 -9.45 -8.75
C ARG A 79 -21.70 -8.11 -8.19
N MET A 80 -22.82 -7.58 -8.68
CA MET A 80 -23.39 -6.33 -8.19
C MET A 80 -23.77 -6.44 -6.70
N ARG A 81 -24.41 -7.54 -6.30
CA ARG A 81 -24.73 -7.82 -4.91
C ARG A 81 -23.47 -7.89 -4.05
N PHE A 82 -22.42 -8.57 -4.50
CA PHE A 82 -21.16 -8.66 -3.77
C PHE A 82 -20.53 -7.27 -3.55
N ARG A 83 -20.47 -6.44 -4.57
CA ARG A 83 -19.94 -5.06 -4.49
C ARG A 83 -20.71 -4.15 -3.54
N THR A 84 -21.99 -4.44 -3.30
CA THR A 84 -22.78 -3.69 -2.32
C THR A 84 -22.31 -3.95 -0.88
N TYR A 85 -21.91 -5.19 -0.57
CA TYR A 85 -21.41 -5.57 0.75
C TYR A 85 -19.90 -5.31 0.92
N TYR A 86 -19.13 -5.45 -0.17
CA TYR A 86 -17.66 -5.41 -0.17
C TYR A 86 -17.13 -4.52 -1.30
N PRO A 87 -17.36 -3.19 -1.25
CA PRO A 87 -17.02 -2.28 -2.35
C PRO A 87 -15.52 -2.19 -2.64
N GLU A 88 -14.68 -2.39 -1.62
CA GLU A 88 -13.21 -2.32 -1.74
C GLU A 88 -12.58 -3.60 -2.30
N VAL A 89 -13.35 -4.69 -2.37
CA VAL A 89 -12.83 -5.99 -2.81
C VAL A 89 -13.09 -6.15 -4.30
N PRO A 90 -12.06 -6.35 -5.14
CA PRO A 90 -12.26 -6.59 -6.57
C PRO A 90 -13.08 -7.85 -6.81
N ALA A 91 -14.06 -7.73 -7.69
CA ALA A 91 -14.98 -8.81 -8.04
C ALA A 91 -15.15 -8.87 -9.55
N ASP A 92 -14.73 -9.99 -10.15
CA ASP A 92 -14.84 -10.25 -11.56
C ASP A 92 -15.30 -11.68 -11.84
N TRP A 93 -15.91 -11.87 -12.98
CA TRP A 93 -16.28 -13.20 -13.41
C TRP A 93 -15.42 -13.67 -14.59
N ILE A 94 -15.20 -14.97 -14.63
CA ILE A 94 -14.51 -15.63 -15.74
C ILE A 94 -15.46 -16.65 -16.39
N HIS A 95 -15.27 -16.87 -17.67
CA HIS A 95 -16.02 -17.89 -18.41
C HIS A 95 -15.17 -19.14 -18.62
N GLU A 96 -15.42 -20.16 -17.84
CA GLU A 96 -14.88 -21.51 -18.03
C GLU A 96 -16.03 -22.42 -18.44
N LYS A 97 -16.15 -22.64 -19.74
CA LYS A 97 -17.27 -23.38 -20.35
C LYS A 97 -17.58 -24.67 -19.59
N PRO A 98 -18.84 -24.95 -19.26
CA PRO A 98 -20.05 -24.16 -19.59
C PRO A 98 -20.41 -23.07 -18.57
N TYR A 99 -19.57 -22.82 -17.55
CA TYR A 99 -19.90 -21.97 -16.40
C TYR A 99 -19.27 -20.59 -16.45
N TYR A 100 -20.04 -19.61 -16.03
CA TYR A 100 -19.54 -18.32 -15.55
C TYR A 100 -19.28 -18.42 -14.06
N LYS A 101 -18.09 -18.06 -13.61
CA LYS A 101 -17.66 -18.17 -12.20
C LYS A 101 -17.32 -16.79 -11.67
N LEU A 102 -17.98 -16.37 -10.58
CA LEU A 102 -17.65 -15.13 -9.88
C LEU A 102 -16.49 -15.41 -8.94
N ARG A 103 -15.37 -14.70 -9.17
CA ARG A 103 -14.16 -14.74 -8.34
C ARG A 103 -13.92 -13.37 -7.73
N VAL A 104 -13.62 -13.34 -6.43
CA VAL A 104 -13.45 -12.09 -5.68
C VAL A 104 -12.17 -12.11 -4.89
N GLY A 105 -11.62 -10.91 -4.67
CA GLY A 105 -10.36 -10.71 -3.97
C GLY A 105 -9.16 -11.32 -4.68
N ALA A 106 -8.00 -11.07 -4.12
CA ALA A 106 -6.75 -11.74 -4.48
C ALA A 106 -5.93 -11.91 -3.19
N PHE A 107 -5.50 -13.13 -2.91
CA PHE A 107 -4.86 -13.51 -1.66
C PHE A 107 -3.57 -14.27 -1.96
N ARG A 108 -2.55 -14.06 -1.14
CA ARG A 108 -1.24 -14.73 -1.31
C ARG A 108 -1.29 -16.19 -0.86
N SER A 109 -2.16 -16.50 0.09
CA SER A 109 -2.28 -17.83 0.64
C SER A 109 -3.75 -18.32 0.70
N ARG A 110 -3.91 -19.64 0.71
CA ARG A 110 -5.22 -20.25 0.94
C ARG A 110 -5.81 -19.86 2.30
N LEU A 111 -4.95 -19.69 3.30
CA LEU A 111 -5.36 -19.34 4.66
C LEU A 111 -5.99 -17.94 4.71
N GLU A 112 -5.39 -16.96 4.03
CA GLU A 112 -5.95 -15.62 3.89
C GLU A 112 -7.32 -15.65 3.19
N ALA A 113 -7.43 -16.39 2.08
CA ALA A 113 -8.71 -16.55 1.39
C ALA A 113 -9.77 -17.21 2.30
N MET A 114 -9.40 -18.20 3.10
CA MET A 114 -10.32 -18.82 4.06
C MET A 114 -10.71 -17.88 5.21
N ALA A 115 -9.78 -17.08 5.71
CA ALA A 115 -10.05 -16.05 6.72
C ALA A 115 -11.04 -15.00 6.19
N PHE A 116 -10.91 -14.62 4.93
CA PHE A 116 -11.86 -13.72 4.28
C PHE A 116 -13.25 -14.37 4.14
N ILE A 117 -13.32 -15.65 3.70
CA ILE A 117 -14.59 -16.39 3.59
C ILE A 117 -15.32 -16.45 4.94
N ALA A 118 -14.58 -16.64 6.04
CA ALA A 118 -15.17 -16.68 7.37
C ALA A 118 -15.87 -15.38 7.79
N GLN A 119 -15.52 -14.26 7.16
CA GLN A 119 -16.15 -12.95 7.37
C GLN A 119 -17.36 -12.70 6.46
N MET A 120 -17.54 -13.55 5.42
CA MET A 120 -18.61 -13.40 4.43
C MET A 120 -19.85 -14.24 4.80
N ALA A 121 -20.71 -13.73 5.67
CA ALA A 121 -21.93 -14.42 6.07
C ALA A 121 -22.98 -14.53 4.93
N GLU A 122 -22.98 -13.56 4.00
CA GLU A 122 -23.98 -13.44 2.93
C GLU A 122 -23.74 -14.41 1.75
N PHE A 123 -22.60 -15.08 1.71
CA PHE A 123 -22.21 -15.98 0.63
C PHE A 123 -21.74 -17.35 1.16
N PRO A 124 -22.67 -18.18 1.72
CA PRO A 124 -22.33 -19.42 2.43
C PRO A 124 -21.83 -20.50 1.49
N GLY A 125 -21.62 -20.42 0.31
CA GLY A 125 -21.08 -21.43 -0.62
C GLY A 125 -19.70 -21.07 -1.17
N ALA A 126 -19.10 -19.99 -0.66
CA ALA A 126 -17.82 -19.53 -1.15
C ALA A 126 -16.67 -20.47 -0.76
N TYR A 127 -15.70 -20.62 -1.64
CA TYR A 127 -14.52 -21.45 -1.38
C TYR A 127 -13.26 -20.87 -2.03
N PRO A 128 -12.06 -21.17 -1.49
CA PRO A 128 -10.81 -20.70 -2.07
C PRO A 128 -10.47 -21.47 -3.34
N ALA A 129 -10.21 -20.74 -4.43
CA ALA A 129 -9.80 -21.27 -5.72
C ALA A 129 -8.41 -20.74 -6.09
N ARG A 130 -7.53 -21.62 -6.57
CA ARG A 130 -6.20 -21.23 -7.04
C ARG A 130 -6.33 -20.49 -8.37
N ASP A 131 -5.54 -19.43 -8.52
CA ASP A 131 -5.50 -18.64 -9.74
C ASP A 131 -4.02 -18.35 -10.09
N MET A 132 -3.66 -18.67 -11.34
CA MET A 132 -2.29 -18.50 -11.86
C MET A 132 -2.09 -17.13 -12.54
N HIS A 133 -3.16 -16.33 -12.65
CA HIS A 133 -3.19 -15.12 -13.47
C HIS A 133 -3.65 -13.90 -12.67
N ILE A 134 -3.14 -13.75 -11.44
CA ILE A 134 -3.45 -12.59 -10.61
C ILE A 134 -2.44 -11.48 -10.90
N HIS A 135 -2.92 -10.27 -11.15
CA HIS A 135 -2.04 -9.12 -11.21
C HIS A 135 -1.51 -8.77 -9.82
N PRO A 136 -0.21 -8.43 -9.67
CA PRO A 136 0.37 -8.06 -8.38
C PRO A 136 -0.39 -6.96 -7.64
N ARG A 137 -0.98 -6.01 -8.37
CA ARG A 137 -1.78 -4.90 -7.84
C ARG A 137 -3.15 -5.30 -7.28
N ASP A 138 -3.64 -6.51 -7.61
CA ASP A 138 -4.96 -6.98 -7.19
C ASP A 138 -4.93 -7.58 -5.79
N PHE A 139 -3.73 -7.86 -5.25
CA PHE A 139 -3.62 -8.40 -3.90
C PHE A 139 -4.08 -7.38 -2.88
N LEU A 140 -4.99 -7.80 -2.01
CA LEU A 140 -5.43 -7.02 -0.86
C LEU A 140 -4.29 -6.97 0.15
N GLU A 141 -3.98 -5.76 0.64
CA GLU A 141 -2.98 -5.53 1.70
C GLU A 141 -3.63 -5.65 3.09
#